data_0649c708b4323be038c9997fb7325fd3
#
_entry.id   0649c708b4323be038c9997fb7325fd3
#
_cell.length_a   1.000
_cell.length_b   1.000
_cell.length_c   1.000
_cell.angle_alpha   90.00
_cell.angle_beta   90.00
_cell.angle_gamma   90.00
#
_symmetry.space_group_name_H-M   'P 1'
#
loop_
_entity.id
_entity.type
_entity.pdbx_description
1 polymer ?
#
loop_
_entity_poly.entity_id
_entity_poly.type
_entity_poly.pdbx_seq_one_letter_code
_entity_poly.pdbx_strand_id
1 'polypeptide(L)'
;MIKIAFFDVDGTLLKMGHKELSERTLHALISLRRNGVKLCMATGRGYLSAPRFPGIDFDALLTFNGSYVTVGDEIIFKCPLDRMDKLQILQNLKDMHRALAISNEHFIITNGTDPDLEQYFRFGNEMLKIDKRFDERVHEDIYQMMCSCREEEYERILAGTHHTQITAWWDRAADIIPLECGKGNAVRAVLQHFGFTKEEAIAFGDGFNDIEMLEAVGTGVAMGNAKDEIKAHATCTCRSVEEDG
;
A
#
# COMPACT_ATOMS: atom_id res chain seq x y z
N MET A 1 -11.21 -21.46 -12.14
CA MET A 1 -10.87 -21.84 -10.72
C MET A 1 -9.85 -20.84 -10.21
N ILE A 2 -10.03 -20.29 -9.01
CA ILE A 2 -9.09 -19.33 -8.40
C ILE A 2 -7.77 -20.02 -8.09
N LYS A 3 -6.66 -19.41 -8.50
CA LYS A 3 -5.28 -19.87 -8.30
C LYS A 3 -4.46 -18.91 -7.44
N ILE A 4 -4.88 -17.65 -7.33
CA ILE A 4 -4.15 -16.61 -6.62
C ILE A 4 -5.12 -15.64 -5.95
N ALA A 5 -4.79 -15.21 -4.72
CA ALA A 5 -5.59 -14.28 -3.93
C ALA A 5 -4.71 -13.14 -3.43
N PHE A 6 -5.19 -11.90 -3.62
CA PHE A 6 -4.56 -10.68 -3.16
C PHE A 6 -5.34 -10.11 -1.98
N PHE A 7 -4.62 -9.69 -0.96
CA PHE A 7 -5.23 -9.15 0.25
C PHE A 7 -4.58 -7.82 0.61
N ASP A 8 -5.40 -6.80 0.78
CA ASP A 8 -4.98 -5.64 1.55
C ASP A 8 -4.78 -6.02 3.02
N VAL A 9 -4.10 -5.16 3.78
CA VAL A 9 -3.75 -5.42 5.18
C VAL A 9 -4.67 -4.69 6.14
N ASP A 10 -4.64 -3.37 6.13
CA ASP A 10 -5.24 -2.53 7.16
C ASP A 10 -6.71 -2.25 6.88
N GLY A 11 -7.61 -2.87 7.60
CA GLY A 11 -9.06 -2.85 7.34
C GLY A 11 -9.54 -4.06 6.53
N THR A 12 -8.62 -4.93 6.08
CA THR A 12 -8.92 -6.16 5.34
C THR A 12 -8.45 -7.40 6.10
N LEU A 13 -7.16 -7.67 6.20
CA LEU A 13 -6.61 -8.77 7.01
C LEU A 13 -6.52 -8.41 8.49
N LEU A 14 -6.22 -7.15 8.79
CA LEU A 14 -6.08 -6.64 10.15
C LEU A 14 -7.13 -5.58 10.45
N LYS A 15 -7.72 -5.65 11.63
CA LYS A 15 -8.44 -4.52 12.21
C LYS A 15 -7.47 -3.37 12.43
N MET A 16 -7.93 -2.14 12.25
CA MET A 16 -7.09 -0.96 12.42
C MET A 16 -6.39 -0.96 13.78
N GLY A 17 -5.06 -0.78 13.76
CA GLY A 17 -4.21 -0.78 14.96
C GLY A 17 -3.87 -2.15 15.54
N HIS A 18 -4.38 -3.24 15.00
CA HIS A 18 -4.02 -4.60 15.40
C HIS A 18 -2.77 -5.09 14.66
N LYS A 19 -2.07 -6.07 15.27
CA LYS A 19 -0.82 -6.65 14.71
C LYS A 19 -0.96 -8.11 14.33
N GLU A 20 -2.02 -8.77 14.78
CA GLU A 20 -2.21 -10.21 14.65
C GLU A 20 -3.50 -10.49 13.87
N LEU A 21 -3.44 -11.53 13.05
CA LEU A 21 -4.63 -12.08 12.39
C LEU A 21 -5.57 -12.69 13.44
N SER A 22 -6.86 -12.66 13.18
CA SER A 22 -7.79 -13.50 13.93
C SER A 22 -7.50 -14.99 13.62
N GLU A 23 -7.81 -15.87 14.57
CA GLU A 23 -7.67 -17.32 14.33
C GLU A 23 -8.47 -17.77 13.11
N ARG A 24 -9.63 -17.17 12.88
CA ARG A 24 -10.51 -17.50 11.75
C ARG A 24 -9.89 -17.07 10.43
N THR A 25 -9.36 -15.85 10.33
CA THR A 25 -8.65 -15.37 9.13
C THR A 25 -7.42 -16.22 8.84
N LEU A 26 -6.61 -16.53 9.87
CA LEU A 26 -5.45 -17.40 9.72
C LEU A 26 -5.83 -18.79 9.19
N HIS A 27 -6.88 -19.41 9.73
CA HIS A 27 -7.37 -20.71 9.25
C HIS A 27 -7.87 -20.63 7.80
N ALA A 28 -8.53 -19.54 7.40
CA ALA A 28 -8.98 -19.35 6.03
C ALA A 28 -7.80 -19.25 5.05
N LEU A 29 -6.76 -18.46 5.37
CA LEU A 29 -5.54 -18.32 4.57
C LEU A 29 -4.81 -19.69 4.45
N ILE A 30 -4.67 -20.44 5.56
CA ILE A 30 -4.08 -21.78 5.54
C ILE A 30 -4.90 -22.72 4.63
N SER A 31 -6.23 -22.62 4.67
CA SER A 31 -7.11 -23.46 3.82
C SER A 31 -6.96 -23.12 2.34
N LEU A 32 -6.86 -21.84 1.98
CA LEU A 32 -6.57 -21.40 0.61
C LEU A 32 -5.24 -21.99 0.13
N ARG A 33 -4.18 -21.86 0.93
CA ARG A 33 -2.85 -22.42 0.60
C ARG A 33 -2.89 -23.94 0.43
N ARG A 34 -3.60 -24.69 1.29
CA ARG A 34 -3.78 -26.14 1.15
C ARG A 34 -4.51 -26.55 -0.13
N ASN A 35 -5.37 -25.67 -0.64
CA ASN A 35 -6.06 -25.86 -1.92
C ASN A 35 -5.21 -25.38 -3.13
N GLY A 36 -3.93 -25.04 -2.91
CA GLY A 36 -3.01 -24.63 -3.97
C GLY A 36 -3.16 -23.19 -4.43
N VAL A 37 -3.91 -22.35 -3.69
CA VAL A 37 -4.04 -20.93 -4.00
C VAL A 37 -2.81 -20.18 -3.48
N LYS A 38 -2.18 -19.38 -4.34
CA LYS A 38 -1.11 -18.47 -3.94
C LYS A 38 -1.67 -17.28 -3.19
N LEU A 39 -0.98 -16.86 -2.13
CA LEU A 39 -1.38 -15.77 -1.28
C LEU A 39 -0.47 -14.58 -1.51
N CYS A 40 -1.05 -13.42 -1.81
CA CYS A 40 -0.31 -12.18 -2.07
C CYS A 40 -0.81 -11.09 -1.12
N MET A 41 0.12 -10.36 -0.50
CA MET A 41 -0.16 -9.21 0.33
C MET A 41 0.02 -7.93 -0.48
N ALA A 42 -0.97 -7.03 -0.49
CA ALA A 42 -0.93 -5.76 -1.21
C ALA A 42 -1.20 -4.61 -0.22
N THR A 43 -0.18 -3.83 0.11
CA THR A 43 -0.27 -2.83 1.19
C THR A 43 0.33 -1.49 0.81
N GLY A 44 -0.20 -0.41 1.40
CA GLY A 44 0.43 0.91 1.39
C GLY A 44 1.67 0.99 2.27
N ARG A 45 1.86 0.03 3.18
CA ARG A 45 3.04 -0.02 4.03
C ARG A 45 4.31 -0.26 3.22
N GLY A 46 5.43 0.27 3.72
CA GLY A 46 6.75 0.01 3.17
C GLY A 46 7.20 -1.43 3.38
N TYR A 47 8.24 -1.84 2.64
CA TYR A 47 8.76 -3.21 2.71
C TYR A 47 9.22 -3.64 4.12
N LEU A 48 9.81 -2.70 4.88
CA LEU A 48 10.27 -2.96 6.26
C LEU A 48 9.10 -3.06 7.25
N SER A 49 7.98 -2.41 6.97
CA SER A 49 6.78 -2.35 7.82
C SER A 49 5.66 -3.29 7.41
N ALA A 50 5.81 -3.98 6.27
CA ALA A 50 4.89 -5.03 5.87
C ALA A 50 4.83 -6.13 6.94
N PRO A 51 3.64 -6.48 7.45
CA PRO A 51 3.54 -7.41 8.58
C PRO A 51 3.99 -8.82 8.17
N ARG A 52 4.54 -9.54 9.14
CA ARG A 52 4.84 -10.97 9.06
C ARG A 52 3.94 -11.68 10.04
N PHE A 53 3.16 -12.64 9.58
CA PHE A 53 2.20 -13.36 10.41
C PHE A 53 2.72 -14.75 10.75
N PRO A 54 2.83 -15.11 12.06
CA PRO A 54 3.21 -16.46 12.45
C PRO A 54 2.26 -17.51 11.85
N GLY A 55 2.83 -18.54 11.24
CA GLY A 55 2.07 -19.68 10.71
C GLY A 55 1.56 -19.52 9.28
N ILE A 56 1.78 -18.38 8.63
CA ILE A 56 1.44 -18.17 7.22
C ILE A 56 2.48 -17.26 6.54
N ASP A 57 2.93 -17.68 5.37
CA ASP A 57 3.78 -16.85 4.50
C ASP A 57 2.98 -16.39 3.28
N PHE A 58 3.38 -15.31 2.67
CA PHE A 58 2.82 -14.81 1.41
C PHE A 58 3.79 -15.10 0.26
N ASP A 59 3.25 -15.55 -0.87
CA ASP A 59 4.04 -15.85 -2.07
C ASP A 59 4.55 -14.59 -2.75
N ALA A 60 3.81 -13.48 -2.66
CA ALA A 60 4.21 -12.17 -3.15
C ALA A 60 3.88 -11.07 -2.15
N LEU A 61 4.72 -10.04 -2.12
CA LEU A 61 4.51 -8.81 -1.35
C LEU A 61 4.50 -7.63 -2.32
N LEU A 62 3.37 -6.91 -2.35
CA LEU A 62 3.16 -5.67 -3.09
C LEU A 62 3.16 -4.53 -2.07
N THR A 63 4.26 -3.83 -1.94
CA THR A 63 4.49 -2.80 -0.91
C THR A 63 4.56 -1.40 -1.53
N PHE A 64 4.53 -0.36 -0.71
CA PHE A 64 4.52 1.05 -1.16
C PHE A 64 3.40 1.30 -2.18
N ASN A 65 2.16 0.84 -1.89
CA ASN A 65 1.03 0.92 -2.81
C ASN A 65 1.33 0.32 -4.21
N GLY A 66 2.18 -0.72 -4.26
CA GLY A 66 2.52 -1.40 -5.51
C GLY A 66 3.76 -0.88 -6.24
N SER A 67 4.50 0.08 -5.66
CA SER A 67 5.75 0.59 -6.27
C SER A 67 6.93 -0.37 -6.12
N TYR A 68 6.82 -1.38 -5.25
CA TYR A 68 7.85 -2.39 -5.04
C TYR A 68 7.22 -3.76 -4.80
N VAL A 69 7.53 -4.73 -5.65
CA VAL A 69 6.91 -6.06 -5.64
C VAL A 69 7.96 -7.15 -5.60
N THR A 70 7.83 -8.06 -4.63
CA THR A 70 8.69 -9.25 -4.51
C THR A 70 7.89 -10.53 -4.56
N VAL A 71 8.50 -11.60 -5.11
CA VAL A 71 8.04 -12.99 -5.04
C VAL A 71 9.15 -13.79 -4.36
N GLY A 72 8.91 -14.21 -3.12
CA GLY A 72 10.00 -14.67 -2.27
C GLY A 72 11.07 -13.59 -2.14
N ASP A 73 12.33 -13.92 -2.48
CA ASP A 73 13.46 -13.00 -2.45
C ASP A 73 13.70 -12.27 -3.79
N GLU A 74 12.94 -12.58 -4.83
CA GLU A 74 13.07 -11.97 -6.14
C GLU A 74 12.27 -10.67 -6.24
N ILE A 75 12.92 -9.59 -6.69
CA ILE A 75 12.25 -8.34 -7.04
C ILE A 75 11.74 -8.46 -8.47
N ILE A 76 10.42 -8.55 -8.64
CA ILE A 76 9.79 -8.70 -9.96
C ILE A 76 9.32 -7.36 -10.56
N PHE A 77 9.13 -6.35 -9.73
CA PHE A 77 8.76 -5.01 -10.16
C PHE A 77 9.26 -3.97 -9.16
N LYS A 78 9.81 -2.89 -9.67
CA LYS A 78 10.13 -1.69 -8.89
C LYS A 78 9.98 -0.44 -9.75
N CYS A 79 9.41 0.58 -9.17
CA CYS A 79 9.16 1.86 -9.82
C CYS A 79 9.43 2.98 -8.80
N PRO A 80 10.67 3.48 -8.71
CA PRO A 80 10.97 4.60 -7.83
C PRO A 80 10.36 5.89 -8.37
N LEU A 81 10.09 6.84 -7.48
CA LEU A 81 9.67 8.19 -7.82
C LEU A 81 10.70 8.88 -8.72
N ASP A 82 10.20 9.64 -9.71
CA ASP A 82 11.05 10.45 -10.57
C ASP A 82 11.92 11.41 -9.77
N ARG A 83 13.17 11.58 -10.20
CA ARG A 83 14.15 12.40 -9.48
C ARG A 83 13.73 13.87 -9.37
N MET A 84 13.22 14.43 -10.47
CA MET A 84 12.84 15.84 -10.51
C MET A 84 11.59 16.09 -9.68
N ASP A 85 10.62 15.17 -9.79
CA ASP A 85 9.38 15.24 -9.02
C ASP A 85 9.64 15.14 -7.51
N LYS A 86 10.53 14.23 -7.06
CA LYS A 86 10.92 14.15 -5.63
C LYS A 86 11.44 15.48 -5.09
N LEU A 87 12.31 16.15 -5.84
CA LEU A 87 12.90 17.43 -5.43
C LEU A 87 11.87 18.55 -5.48
N GLN A 88 10.96 18.53 -6.46
CA GLN A 88 9.87 19.50 -6.54
C GLN A 88 8.90 19.33 -5.36
N ILE A 89 8.51 18.11 -5.02
CA ILE A 89 7.66 17.81 -3.86
C ILE A 89 8.33 18.27 -2.56
N LEU A 90 9.63 17.98 -2.38
CA LEU A 90 10.39 18.43 -1.22
C LEU A 90 10.36 19.97 -1.11
N GLN A 91 10.53 20.69 -2.22
CA GLN A 91 10.45 22.15 -2.23
C GLN A 91 9.04 22.64 -1.92
N ASN A 92 8.00 22.08 -2.54
CA ASN A 92 6.61 22.45 -2.30
C ASN A 92 6.23 22.30 -0.82
N LEU A 93 6.57 21.16 -0.21
CA LEU A 93 6.27 20.90 1.20
C LEU A 93 7.09 21.80 2.14
N LYS A 94 8.33 22.12 1.78
CA LYS A 94 9.13 23.10 2.52
C LYS A 94 8.49 24.49 2.51
N ASP A 95 7.97 24.94 1.37
CA ASP A 95 7.26 26.22 1.22
C ASP A 95 5.92 26.23 1.96
N MET A 96 5.33 25.04 2.17
CA MET A 96 4.13 24.83 2.97
C MET A 96 4.44 24.63 4.48
N HIS A 97 5.70 24.64 4.89
CA HIS A 97 6.15 24.34 6.25
C HIS A 97 5.67 22.96 6.75
N ARG A 98 5.65 21.96 5.87
CA ARG A 98 5.25 20.60 6.17
C ARG A 98 6.47 19.67 6.27
N ALA A 99 6.40 18.73 7.21
CA ALA A 99 7.35 17.64 7.28
C ALA A 99 7.12 16.64 6.14
N LEU A 100 8.19 16.00 5.71
CA LEU A 100 8.19 14.98 4.66
C LEU A 100 8.89 13.73 5.15
N ALA A 101 8.22 12.60 5.09
CA ALA A 101 8.84 11.29 5.23
C ALA A 101 9.09 10.65 3.86
N ILE A 102 10.19 9.92 3.74
CA ILE A 102 10.57 9.16 2.54
C ILE A 102 10.88 7.72 2.92
N SER A 103 10.56 6.79 2.03
CA SER A 103 10.72 5.38 2.29
C SER A 103 11.19 4.60 1.07
N ASN A 104 12.08 3.64 1.32
CA ASN A 104 12.47 2.58 0.39
C ASN A 104 12.61 1.24 1.12
N GLU A 105 13.14 0.23 0.45
CA GLU A 105 13.31 -1.10 1.02
C GLU A 105 14.31 -1.18 2.19
N HIS A 106 15.08 -0.11 2.43
CA HIS A 106 16.13 -0.06 3.44
C HIS A 106 15.84 0.88 4.61
N PHE A 107 14.97 1.89 4.42
CA PHE A 107 14.67 2.87 5.46
C PHE A 107 13.31 3.53 5.32
N ILE A 108 12.84 4.04 6.46
CA ILE A 108 11.76 5.04 6.57
C ILE A 108 12.32 6.16 7.43
N ILE A 109 12.43 7.36 6.87
CA ILE A 109 13.01 8.54 7.54
C ILE A 109 12.23 9.80 7.21
N THR A 110 12.40 10.82 8.05
CA THR A 110 11.75 12.13 7.86
C THR A 110 12.72 13.29 8.10
N ASN A 111 12.43 14.45 7.49
CA ASN A 111 13.15 15.72 7.75
C ASN A 111 12.59 16.50 8.94
N GLY A 112 11.46 16.10 9.48
CA GLY A 112 10.77 16.74 10.60
C GLY A 112 9.55 15.96 11.01
N THR A 113 8.70 16.54 11.84
CA THR A 113 7.45 15.91 12.29
C THR A 113 6.36 16.95 12.53
N ASP A 114 5.12 16.51 12.50
CA ASP A 114 3.93 17.22 12.94
C ASP A 114 2.93 16.20 13.51
N PRO A 115 1.91 16.64 14.26
CA PRO A 115 0.99 15.72 14.94
C PRO A 115 0.22 14.76 14.03
N ASP A 116 -0.17 15.21 12.83
CA ASP A 116 -0.92 14.36 11.88
C ASP A 116 0.02 13.30 11.25
N LEU A 117 1.24 13.68 10.88
CA LEU A 117 2.23 12.74 10.35
C LEU A 117 2.66 11.71 11.41
N GLU A 118 2.85 12.12 12.66
CA GLU A 118 3.10 11.18 13.76
C GLU A 118 1.94 10.20 13.95
N GLN A 119 0.70 10.70 13.91
CA GLN A 119 -0.48 9.85 14.05
C GLN A 119 -0.61 8.87 12.88
N TYR A 120 -0.30 9.31 11.65
CA TYR A 120 -0.27 8.44 10.47
C TYR A 120 0.64 7.22 10.69
N PHE A 121 1.88 7.45 11.16
CA PHE A 121 2.82 6.36 11.43
C PHE A 121 2.41 5.49 12.64
N ARG A 122 1.77 6.08 13.65
CA ARG A 122 1.22 5.32 14.80
C ARG A 122 0.14 4.33 14.40
N PHE A 123 -0.68 4.62 13.39
CA PHE A 123 -1.65 3.64 12.87
C PHE A 123 -0.96 2.37 12.35
N GLY A 124 0.21 2.52 11.70
CA GLY A 124 1.07 1.41 11.27
C GLY A 124 1.92 0.79 12.40
N ASN A 125 1.78 1.26 13.65
CA ASN A 125 2.65 0.91 14.78
C ASN A 125 4.12 1.26 14.55
N GLU A 126 4.39 2.31 13.80
CA GLU A 126 5.72 2.81 13.48
C GLU A 126 6.01 4.12 14.20
N MET A 127 7.30 4.40 14.38
CA MET A 127 7.76 5.69 14.89
C MET A 127 8.57 6.41 13.82
N LEU A 128 8.28 7.69 13.63
CA LEU A 128 9.05 8.55 12.76
C LEU A 128 10.49 8.70 13.27
N LYS A 129 11.43 8.57 12.35
CA LYS A 129 12.86 8.79 12.61
C LYS A 129 13.36 9.99 11.80
N ILE A 130 13.67 11.09 12.50
CA ILE A 130 14.33 12.22 11.87
C ILE A 130 15.78 11.80 11.55
N ASP A 131 16.17 11.87 10.28
CA ASP A 131 17.53 11.57 9.83
C ASP A 131 18.23 12.86 9.36
N LYS A 132 19.40 13.17 9.93
CA LYS A 132 20.21 14.32 9.55
C LYS A 132 20.72 14.26 8.10
N ARG A 133 20.75 13.06 7.52
CA ARG A 133 21.14 12.82 6.12
C ARG A 133 19.94 12.78 5.16
N PHE A 134 18.79 13.30 5.58
CA PHE A 134 17.58 13.29 4.74
C PHE A 134 17.83 13.92 3.37
N ASP A 135 18.52 15.08 3.32
CA ASP A 135 18.82 15.80 2.08
C ASP A 135 19.77 15.02 1.14
N GLU A 136 20.56 14.07 1.67
CA GLU A 136 21.37 13.16 0.87
C GLU A 136 20.52 11.98 0.38
N ARG A 137 19.73 11.38 1.30
CA ARG A 137 18.95 10.19 1.05
C ARG A 137 17.77 10.38 0.13
N VAL A 138 17.22 11.58 0.01
CA VAL A 138 16.14 11.88 -0.95
C VAL A 138 16.58 11.66 -2.41
N HIS A 139 17.88 11.62 -2.68
CA HIS A 139 18.44 11.33 -4.01
C HIS A 139 18.54 9.82 -4.32
N GLU A 140 18.37 8.94 -3.34
CA GLU A 140 18.30 7.49 -3.54
C GLU A 140 16.99 7.10 -4.26
N ASP A 141 16.84 5.81 -4.62
CA ASP A 141 15.57 5.26 -5.08
C ASP A 141 14.56 5.35 -3.91
N ILE A 142 13.51 6.12 -4.08
CA ILE A 142 12.42 6.28 -3.11
C ILE A 142 11.14 5.80 -3.78
N TYR A 143 10.39 4.93 -3.10
CA TYR A 143 9.16 4.34 -3.64
C TYR A 143 7.90 5.05 -3.13
N GLN A 144 8.00 5.73 -2.01
CA GLN A 144 6.87 6.44 -1.41
C GLN A 144 7.38 7.62 -0.58
N MET A 145 6.71 8.75 -0.74
CA MET A 145 6.85 9.92 0.12
C MET A 145 5.54 10.10 0.90
N MET A 146 5.60 10.53 2.14
CA MET A 146 4.43 10.71 3.00
C MET A 146 4.47 12.06 3.68
N CYS A 147 3.33 12.75 3.70
CA CYS A 147 3.19 14.02 4.40
C CYS A 147 1.81 14.19 5.01
N SER A 148 1.71 15.00 6.06
CA SER A 148 0.43 15.45 6.55
C SER A 148 -0.17 16.47 5.59
N CYS A 149 -1.42 16.27 5.19
CA CYS A 149 -2.14 17.19 4.29
C CYS A 149 -3.65 16.94 4.33
N ARG A 150 -4.38 17.80 3.62
CA ARG A 150 -5.79 17.64 3.29
C ARG A 150 -5.96 17.56 1.78
N GLU A 151 -7.07 17.05 1.32
CA GLU A 151 -7.36 16.86 -0.10
C GLU A 151 -7.23 18.17 -0.90
N GLU A 152 -7.69 19.29 -0.34
CA GLU A 152 -7.57 20.62 -0.95
C GLU A 152 -6.13 21.12 -1.13
N GLU A 153 -5.15 20.45 -0.51
CA GLU A 153 -3.72 20.79 -0.62
C GLU A 153 -3.00 19.97 -1.73
N TYR A 154 -3.64 18.92 -2.28
CA TYR A 154 -3.00 17.97 -3.21
C TYR A 154 -2.44 18.65 -4.47
N GLU A 155 -3.19 19.54 -5.08
CA GLU A 155 -2.72 20.28 -6.26
C GLU A 155 -1.46 21.11 -5.96
N ARG A 156 -1.40 21.68 -4.76
CA ARG A 156 -0.25 22.47 -4.33
C ARG A 156 0.96 21.60 -4.03
N ILE A 157 0.76 20.43 -3.43
CA ILE A 157 1.82 19.45 -3.14
C ILE A 157 2.43 18.94 -4.44
N LEU A 158 1.60 18.65 -5.45
CA LEU A 158 2.03 18.12 -6.75
C LEU A 158 2.37 19.22 -7.77
N ALA A 159 2.30 20.50 -7.42
CA ALA A 159 2.57 21.58 -8.37
C ALA A 159 3.97 21.43 -9.00
N GLY A 160 4.01 21.37 -10.35
CA GLY A 160 5.26 21.23 -11.11
C GLY A 160 5.82 19.80 -11.20
N THR A 161 5.07 18.80 -10.73
CA THR A 161 5.40 17.38 -10.94
C THR A 161 4.64 16.82 -12.16
N HIS A 162 5.13 15.72 -12.72
CA HIS A 162 4.59 15.13 -13.96
C HIS A 162 4.40 13.61 -13.88
N HIS A 163 5.09 12.93 -12.98
CA HIS A 163 5.16 11.45 -12.88
C HIS A 163 4.78 10.95 -11.50
N THR A 164 4.04 11.75 -10.74
CA THR A 164 3.61 11.41 -9.39
C THR A 164 2.12 11.59 -9.21
N GLN A 165 1.56 10.84 -8.29
CA GLN A 165 0.18 10.94 -7.85
C GLN A 165 0.09 10.83 -6.33
N ILE A 166 -1.02 11.30 -5.77
CA ILE A 166 -1.36 11.11 -4.37
C ILE A 166 -2.39 9.99 -4.25
N THR A 167 -2.18 9.11 -3.28
CA THR A 167 -3.17 8.18 -2.78
C THR A 167 -3.33 8.36 -1.27
N ALA A 168 -4.54 8.23 -0.74
CA ALA A 168 -4.81 8.44 0.67
C ALA A 168 -5.85 7.45 1.17
N TRP A 169 -5.61 6.90 2.35
CA TRP A 169 -6.56 6.09 3.11
C TRP A 169 -7.10 6.85 4.34
N TRP A 170 -6.44 7.96 4.71
CA TRP A 170 -6.81 8.84 5.81
C TRP A 170 -6.89 10.30 5.33
N ASP A 171 -7.78 11.10 5.93
CA ASP A 171 -8.09 12.46 5.49
C ASP A 171 -7.07 13.53 5.96
N ARG A 172 -6.00 13.13 6.67
CA ARG A 172 -5.01 14.03 7.27
C ARG A 172 -3.58 13.77 6.86
N ALA A 173 -3.34 12.73 6.09
CA ALA A 173 -2.04 12.45 5.50
C ALA A 173 -2.21 11.67 4.20
N ALA A 174 -1.22 11.75 3.33
CA ALA A 174 -1.24 11.10 2.04
C ALA A 174 0.11 10.49 1.70
N ASP A 175 0.02 9.44 0.89
CA ASP A 175 1.13 8.81 0.20
C ASP A 175 1.30 9.45 -1.17
N ILE A 176 2.51 9.79 -1.53
CA ILE A 176 2.88 10.24 -2.86
C ILE A 176 3.68 9.12 -3.51
N ILE A 177 3.18 8.61 -4.62
CA ILE A 177 3.72 7.46 -5.33
C ILE A 177 3.92 7.80 -6.82
N PRO A 178 4.69 7.01 -7.58
CA PRO A 178 4.78 7.20 -9.02
C PRO A 178 3.42 7.08 -9.70
N LEU A 179 3.17 7.89 -10.72
CA LEU A 179 1.90 7.90 -11.47
C LEU A 179 1.58 6.55 -12.13
N GLU A 180 2.61 5.83 -12.57
CA GLU A 180 2.48 4.52 -13.21
C GLU A 180 2.34 3.37 -12.20
N CYS A 181 2.35 3.66 -10.91
CA CYS A 181 2.20 2.68 -9.83
C CYS A 181 0.80 2.73 -9.23
N GLY A 182 0.48 1.67 -8.52
CA GLY A 182 -0.79 1.42 -7.86
C GLY A 182 -0.92 -0.08 -7.62
N LYS A 183 -1.77 -0.46 -6.67
CA LYS A 183 -1.98 -1.88 -6.35
C LYS A 183 -2.45 -2.68 -7.58
N GLY A 184 -3.19 -2.07 -8.51
CA GLY A 184 -3.64 -2.71 -9.74
C GLY A 184 -2.49 -3.06 -10.69
N ASN A 185 -1.52 -2.17 -10.88
CA ASN A 185 -0.34 -2.43 -11.72
C ASN A 185 0.53 -3.54 -11.10
N ALA A 186 0.70 -3.52 -9.78
CA ALA A 186 1.42 -4.55 -9.05
C ALA A 186 0.74 -5.94 -9.18
N VAL A 187 -0.59 -6.00 -9.08
CA VAL A 187 -1.36 -7.24 -9.33
C VAL A 187 -1.09 -7.76 -10.73
N ARG A 188 -1.13 -6.93 -11.76
CA ARG A 188 -0.84 -7.33 -13.14
C ARG A 188 0.58 -7.89 -13.30
N ALA A 189 1.58 -7.27 -12.65
CA ALA A 189 2.96 -7.77 -12.66
C ALA A 189 3.08 -9.16 -12.00
N VAL A 190 2.40 -9.38 -10.87
CA VAL A 190 2.39 -10.70 -10.19
C VAL A 190 1.66 -11.75 -11.03
N LEU A 191 0.52 -11.41 -11.64
CA LEU A 191 -0.21 -12.33 -12.53
C LEU A 191 0.66 -12.75 -13.73
N GLN A 192 1.36 -11.79 -14.34
CA GLN A 192 2.30 -12.06 -15.43
C GLN A 192 3.44 -12.97 -14.99
N HIS A 193 4.03 -12.72 -13.82
CA HIS A 193 5.12 -13.54 -13.27
C HIS A 193 4.72 -15.01 -13.08
N PHE A 194 3.52 -15.25 -12.54
CA PHE A 194 3.01 -16.62 -12.34
C PHE A 194 2.34 -17.23 -13.57
N GLY A 195 2.14 -16.50 -14.65
CA GLY A 195 1.43 -16.96 -15.85
C GLY A 195 -0.06 -17.17 -15.60
N PHE A 196 -0.69 -16.42 -14.70
CA PHE A 196 -2.11 -16.50 -14.41
C PHE A 196 -2.90 -15.41 -15.12
N THR A 197 -4.17 -15.71 -15.44
CA THR A 197 -5.11 -14.71 -15.97
C THR A 197 -5.86 -14.01 -14.83
N LYS A 198 -6.47 -12.87 -15.13
CA LYS A 198 -7.27 -12.15 -14.12
C LYS A 198 -8.47 -12.95 -13.62
N GLU A 199 -9.04 -13.82 -14.46
CA GLU A 199 -10.18 -14.71 -14.13
C GLU A 199 -9.81 -15.79 -13.12
N GLU A 200 -8.51 -16.06 -12.94
CA GLU A 200 -7.95 -16.99 -11.96
C GLU A 200 -7.57 -16.31 -10.65
N ALA A 201 -7.81 -14.97 -10.54
CA ALA A 201 -7.44 -14.15 -9.42
C ALA A 201 -8.65 -13.61 -8.67
N ILE A 202 -8.51 -13.52 -7.35
CA ILE A 202 -9.42 -12.84 -6.43
C ILE A 202 -8.65 -11.80 -5.60
N ALA A 203 -9.27 -10.67 -5.28
CA ALA A 203 -8.68 -9.65 -4.42
C ALA A 203 -9.67 -9.17 -3.36
N PHE A 204 -9.15 -8.80 -2.18
CA PHE A 204 -9.90 -8.26 -1.05
C PHE A 204 -9.30 -6.92 -0.63
N GLY A 205 -10.16 -5.91 -0.44
CA GLY A 205 -9.72 -4.57 -0.06
C GLY A 205 -10.85 -3.72 0.51
N ASP A 206 -10.52 -2.62 1.18
CA ASP A 206 -11.49 -1.71 1.79
C ASP A 206 -11.18 -0.22 1.57
N GLY A 207 -9.96 0.12 1.11
CA GLY A 207 -9.50 1.49 0.89
C GLY A 207 -9.67 1.98 -0.55
N PHE A 208 -9.59 3.30 -0.74
CA PHE A 208 -9.59 3.90 -2.09
C PHE A 208 -8.40 3.44 -2.93
N ASN A 209 -7.24 3.17 -2.29
CA ASN A 209 -6.05 2.61 -2.93
C ASN A 209 -6.20 1.15 -3.37
N ASP A 210 -7.32 0.49 -3.03
CA ASP A 210 -7.63 -0.89 -3.44
C ASP A 210 -8.48 -0.96 -4.70
N ILE A 211 -9.12 0.13 -5.12
CA ILE A 211 -10.04 0.14 -6.26
C ILE A 211 -9.39 -0.49 -7.49
N GLU A 212 -8.19 -0.03 -7.85
CA GLU A 212 -7.46 -0.58 -8.99
C GLU A 212 -7.13 -2.08 -8.84
N MET A 213 -6.85 -2.54 -7.62
CA MET A 213 -6.61 -3.95 -7.33
C MET A 213 -7.87 -4.78 -7.52
N LEU A 214 -9.01 -4.31 -7.01
CA LEU A 214 -10.31 -4.97 -7.15
C LEU A 214 -10.73 -5.09 -8.63
N GLU A 215 -10.42 -4.09 -9.45
CA GLU A 215 -10.70 -4.08 -10.90
C GLU A 215 -9.70 -4.92 -11.72
N ALA A 216 -8.47 -5.11 -11.22
CA ALA A 216 -7.42 -5.86 -11.92
C ALA A 216 -7.60 -7.38 -11.91
N VAL A 217 -8.53 -7.91 -11.12
CA VAL A 217 -8.81 -9.33 -10.95
C VAL A 217 -10.19 -9.72 -11.49
N GLY A 218 -10.44 -11.01 -11.68
CA GLY A 218 -11.75 -11.50 -12.11
C GLY A 218 -12.81 -11.45 -11.02
N THR A 219 -12.40 -11.48 -9.75
CA THR A 219 -13.31 -11.37 -8.61
C THR A 219 -12.74 -10.38 -7.59
N GLY A 220 -13.14 -9.13 -7.67
CA GLY A 220 -12.85 -8.11 -6.66
C GLY A 220 -13.88 -8.16 -5.53
N VAL A 221 -13.44 -8.26 -4.30
CA VAL A 221 -14.28 -8.35 -3.10
C VAL A 221 -14.02 -7.13 -2.21
N ALA A 222 -15.00 -6.26 -2.06
CA ALA A 222 -14.92 -5.17 -1.09
C ALA A 222 -15.27 -5.69 0.30
N MET A 223 -14.52 -5.25 1.31
CA MET A 223 -14.84 -5.54 2.70
C MET A 223 -16.14 -4.81 3.13
N GLY A 224 -16.86 -5.37 4.09
CA GLY A 224 -18.11 -4.77 4.61
C GLY A 224 -17.90 -3.38 5.21
N ASN A 225 -16.71 -3.11 5.77
CA ASN A 225 -16.29 -1.80 6.30
C ASN A 225 -15.88 -0.79 5.23
N ALA A 226 -15.73 -1.18 3.96
CA ALA A 226 -15.43 -0.26 2.88
C ALA A 226 -16.57 0.75 2.66
N LYS A 227 -16.23 1.94 2.18
CA LYS A 227 -17.23 2.93 1.76
C LYS A 227 -18.01 2.44 0.53
N ASP A 228 -19.22 2.94 0.35
CA ASP A 228 -20.09 2.53 -0.79
C ASP A 228 -19.46 2.85 -2.15
N GLU A 229 -18.68 3.93 -2.25
CA GLU A 229 -17.91 4.29 -3.44
C GLU A 229 -16.91 3.17 -3.82
N ILE A 230 -16.23 2.56 -2.85
CA ILE A 230 -15.28 1.45 -3.09
C ILE A 230 -16.05 0.17 -3.46
N LYS A 231 -17.16 -0.11 -2.77
CA LYS A 231 -18.02 -1.27 -3.05
C LYS A 231 -18.57 -1.26 -4.47
N ALA A 232 -18.79 -0.07 -5.04
CA ALA A 232 -19.26 0.07 -6.42
C ALA A 232 -18.26 -0.43 -7.48
N HIS A 233 -16.97 -0.51 -7.13
CA HIS A 233 -15.89 -1.04 -7.98
C HIS A 233 -15.62 -2.55 -7.78
N ALA A 234 -16.30 -3.18 -6.83
CA ALA A 234 -16.11 -4.59 -6.53
C ALA A 234 -17.16 -5.48 -7.22
N THR A 235 -16.79 -6.72 -7.46
CA THR A 235 -17.72 -7.76 -7.97
C THR A 235 -18.75 -8.12 -6.92
N CYS A 236 -18.36 -8.15 -5.66
CA CYS A 236 -19.22 -8.44 -4.51
C CYS A 236 -18.63 -7.86 -3.21
N THR A 237 -19.42 -7.92 -2.14
CA THR A 237 -19.02 -7.48 -0.81
C THR A 237 -19.07 -8.66 0.16
N CYS A 238 -18.05 -8.80 1.00
CA CYS A 238 -18.04 -9.74 2.11
C CYS A 238 -18.44 -9.04 3.44
N ARG A 239 -18.29 -9.72 4.57
CA ARG A 239 -18.47 -9.13 5.89
C ARG A 239 -17.35 -8.12 6.19
N SER A 240 -17.52 -7.34 7.24
CA SER A 240 -16.48 -6.41 7.69
C SER A 240 -15.29 -7.16 8.32
N VAL A 241 -14.15 -6.49 8.39
CA VAL A 241 -12.97 -6.99 9.11
C VAL A 241 -13.27 -7.26 10.59
N GLU A 242 -14.23 -6.52 11.18
CA GLU A 242 -14.69 -6.75 12.57
C GLU A 242 -15.43 -8.07 12.77
N GLU A 243 -15.98 -8.63 11.70
CA GLU A 243 -16.74 -9.88 11.66
C GLU A 243 -15.95 -11.03 11.02
N ASP A 244 -14.64 -10.86 10.81
CA ASP A 244 -13.78 -11.80 10.08
C ASP A 244 -14.32 -12.09 8.67
N GLY A 245 -14.61 -11.04 7.91
CA GLY A 245 -15.21 -11.05 6.57
C GLY A 245 -14.36 -11.64 5.48
#